data_e01a729c06059440fe6e3bb0f75c3951
#
_entry.id   e01a729c06059440fe6e3bb0f75c3951
#
_cell.length_a   1.000
_cell.length_b   1.000
_cell.length_c   1.000
_cell.angle_alpha   90.00
_cell.angle_beta   90.00
_cell.angle_gamma   90.00
#
_symmetry.space_group_name_H-M   'P 1'
#
loop_
_entity.id
_entity.type
_entity.pdbx_description
1 polymer ?
#
loop_
_entity_poly.entity_id
_entity_poly.type
_entity_poly.pdbx_seq_one_letter_code
_entity_poly.pdbx_strand_id
1 'polypeptide(L)'
;MKRNVYPFSAITGMEKAKKAILINLVNPHAGGLIISGKSGSGKSTLVRGARDLIDDPWVELPVSVTEDRLLGSIDTEKAVKTGERTLLPGLVDEANEGILYIDDVNLLQSDLLSIVLDIQQNGSYKLERDGLSVERKSRFTILSVMNPDG
;
A
#
# COMPACT_ATOMS: atom_id res chain seq x y z
N MET A 1 9.10 0.74 -18.89
CA MET A 1 10.31 1.42 -18.41
C MET A 1 10.81 0.68 -17.17
N LYS A 2 11.90 -0.07 -17.28
CA LYS A 2 12.50 -0.71 -16.09
C LYS A 2 12.98 0.40 -15.17
N ARG A 3 12.34 0.56 -14.01
CA ARG A 3 12.85 1.44 -12.97
C ARG A 3 14.21 0.89 -12.56
N ASN A 4 15.24 1.73 -12.61
CA ASN A 4 16.54 1.40 -12.03
C ASN A 4 16.40 1.35 -10.49
N VAL A 5 15.83 0.26 -9.99
CA VAL A 5 15.78 -0.02 -8.57
C VAL A 5 16.98 -0.86 -8.22
N TYR A 6 17.70 -0.47 -7.18
CA TYR A 6 18.84 -1.22 -6.68
C TYR A 6 18.39 -2.61 -6.22
N PRO A 7 18.94 -3.72 -6.73
CA PRO A 7 18.47 -5.05 -6.39
C PRO A 7 18.54 -5.32 -4.87
N PHE A 8 17.51 -5.95 -4.33
CA PHE A 8 17.45 -6.32 -2.91
C PHE A 8 18.70 -7.11 -2.47
N SER A 9 19.15 -8.05 -3.29
CA SER A 9 20.32 -8.88 -3.02
C SER A 9 21.66 -8.13 -3.05
N ALA A 10 21.71 -6.97 -3.73
CA ALA A 10 22.91 -6.15 -3.82
C ALA A 10 23.08 -5.18 -2.65
N ILE A 11 22.05 -5.02 -1.82
CA ILE A 11 22.12 -4.16 -0.64
C ILE A 11 22.87 -4.88 0.46
N THR A 12 23.91 -4.25 0.98
CA THR A 12 24.74 -4.78 2.07
C THR A 12 24.29 -4.21 3.42
N GLY A 13 24.37 -5.03 4.47
CA GLY A 13 23.88 -4.65 5.79
C GLY A 13 22.37 -4.80 5.95
N MET A 14 21.81 -4.25 7.02
CA MET A 14 20.36 -4.29 7.30
C MET A 14 19.77 -5.72 7.34
N GLU A 15 20.52 -6.67 7.85
CA GLU A 15 20.14 -8.10 7.81
C GLU A 15 18.81 -8.39 8.52
N LYS A 16 18.53 -7.72 9.64
CA LYS A 16 17.25 -7.86 10.36
C LYS A 16 16.08 -7.34 9.52
N ALA A 17 16.25 -6.20 8.86
CA ALA A 17 15.24 -5.61 7.99
C ALA A 17 14.99 -6.50 6.78
N LYS A 18 16.03 -7.00 6.13
CA LYS A 18 15.92 -7.96 5.02
C LYS A 18 15.12 -9.19 5.41
N LYS A 19 15.45 -9.77 6.55
CA LYS A 19 14.78 -10.97 7.07
C LYS A 19 13.31 -10.70 7.38
N ALA A 20 13.00 -9.58 8.01
CA ALA A 20 11.64 -9.18 8.30
C ALA A 20 10.81 -8.95 7.03
N ILE A 21 11.39 -8.32 6.01
CA ILE A 21 10.75 -8.17 4.70
C ILE A 21 10.44 -9.53 4.08
N LEU A 22 11.41 -10.42 4.03
CA LEU A 22 11.23 -11.76 3.46
C LEU A 22 10.13 -12.55 4.18
N ILE A 23 10.08 -12.48 5.51
CA ILE A 23 9.01 -13.12 6.30
C ILE A 23 7.64 -12.60 5.89
N ASN A 24 7.49 -11.29 5.72
CA ASN A 24 6.21 -10.68 5.33
C ASN A 24 5.83 -10.99 3.88
N LEU A 25 6.80 -11.19 2.99
CA LEU A 25 6.52 -11.58 1.60
C LEU A 25 6.02 -13.01 1.49
N VAL A 26 6.54 -13.93 2.30
CA VAL A 26 6.15 -15.35 2.25
C VAL A 26 4.97 -15.70 3.16
N ASN A 27 4.69 -14.86 4.16
CA ASN A 27 3.58 -15.05 5.08
C ASN A 27 2.71 -13.79 5.16
N PRO A 28 1.63 -13.72 4.37
CA PRO A 28 0.73 -12.56 4.39
C PRO A 28 0.00 -12.35 5.73
N HIS A 29 0.06 -13.32 6.64
CA HIS A 29 -0.51 -13.21 7.99
C HIS A 29 0.50 -12.72 9.04
N ALA A 30 1.71 -12.36 8.64
CA ALA A 30 2.72 -11.83 9.55
C ALA A 30 2.41 -10.44 10.13
N GLY A 31 1.37 -9.78 9.64
CA GLY A 31 0.84 -8.53 10.22
C GLY A 31 1.42 -7.25 9.68
N GLY A 32 2.34 -7.33 8.72
CA GLY A 32 2.99 -6.15 8.16
C GLY A 32 4.29 -5.76 8.87
N LEU A 33 4.93 -4.71 8.39
CA LEU A 33 6.25 -4.28 8.85
C LEU A 33 6.42 -2.77 8.75
N ILE A 34 6.98 -2.17 9.78
CA ILE A 34 7.47 -0.79 9.77
C ILE A 34 8.98 -0.81 10.00
N ILE A 35 9.73 -0.21 9.09
CA ILE A 35 11.18 -0.02 9.24
C ILE A 35 11.43 1.44 9.59
N SER A 36 11.97 1.67 10.77
CA SER A 36 12.32 3.00 11.26
C SER A 36 13.83 3.20 11.22
N GLY A 37 14.25 4.39 10.87
CA GLY A 37 15.67 4.76 10.87
C GLY A 37 15.90 6.12 10.25
N LYS A 38 17.11 6.63 10.41
CA LYS A 38 17.49 7.96 9.90
C LYS A 38 17.32 8.07 8.39
N SER A 39 17.02 9.28 7.93
CA SER A 39 17.01 9.60 6.50
C SER A 39 18.35 9.25 5.85
N GLY A 40 18.30 8.72 4.63
CA GLY A 40 19.50 8.32 3.91
C GLY A 40 20.13 6.98 4.35
N SER A 41 19.49 6.23 5.23
CA SER A 41 19.96 4.91 5.66
C SER A 41 19.68 3.77 4.66
N GLY A 42 19.00 4.06 3.54
CA GLY A 42 18.67 3.07 2.52
C GLY A 42 17.40 2.25 2.77
N LYS A 43 16.57 2.64 3.73
CA LYS A 43 15.31 1.94 4.07
C LYS A 43 14.37 1.79 2.86
N SER A 44 14.07 2.90 2.20
CA SER A 44 13.18 2.92 1.05
C SER A 44 13.74 2.12 -0.13
N THR A 45 15.04 2.22 -0.36
CA THR A 45 15.73 1.44 -1.38
C THR A 45 15.63 -0.05 -1.11
N LEU A 46 15.81 -0.45 0.15
CA LEU A 46 15.69 -1.85 0.56
C LEU A 46 14.28 -2.39 0.31
N VAL A 47 13.26 -1.67 0.76
CA VAL A 47 11.87 -2.12 0.61
C VAL A 47 11.46 -2.15 -0.87
N ARG A 48 11.78 -1.12 -1.64
CA ARG A 48 11.49 -1.10 -3.09
C ARG A 48 12.21 -2.20 -3.85
N GLY A 49 13.43 -2.56 -3.43
CA GLY A 49 14.16 -3.69 -4.01
C GLY A 49 13.43 -5.02 -3.83
N ALA A 50 12.65 -5.17 -2.77
CA ALA A 50 11.88 -6.38 -2.51
C ALA A 50 10.74 -6.61 -3.52
N ARG A 51 10.28 -5.57 -4.21
CA ARG A 51 9.24 -5.66 -5.25
C ARG A 51 9.56 -6.69 -6.33
N ASP A 52 10.83 -6.78 -6.73
CA ASP A 52 11.28 -7.69 -7.79
C ASP A 52 11.33 -9.16 -7.33
N LEU A 53 11.13 -9.43 -6.03
CA LEU A 53 11.13 -10.79 -5.47
C LEU A 53 9.77 -11.48 -5.57
N ILE A 54 8.71 -10.76 -5.93
CA ILE A 54 7.35 -11.28 -5.97
C ILE A 54 6.68 -10.91 -7.29
N ASP A 55 5.71 -11.74 -7.68
CA ASP A 55 4.82 -11.48 -8.83
C ASP A 55 3.48 -10.88 -8.38
N ASP A 56 3.21 -10.85 -7.09
CA ASP A 56 1.99 -10.31 -6.51
C ASP A 56 1.89 -8.78 -6.74
N PRO A 57 0.68 -8.22 -6.65
CA PRO A 57 0.50 -6.77 -6.76
C PRO A 57 1.38 -6.01 -5.76
N TRP A 58 1.98 -4.94 -6.23
CA TRP A 58 2.74 -4.02 -5.41
C TRP A 58 2.24 -2.60 -5.65
N VAL A 59 1.61 -2.03 -4.64
CA VAL A 59 1.02 -0.69 -4.73
C VAL A 59 1.72 0.24 -3.75
N GLU A 60 2.23 1.34 -4.26
CA GLU A 60 2.80 2.40 -3.43
C GLU A 60 1.72 3.44 -3.10
N LEU A 61 1.49 3.65 -1.81
CA LEU A 61 0.52 4.62 -1.32
C LEU A 61 1.22 5.96 -1.06
N PRO A 62 0.93 7.01 -1.85
CA PRO A 62 1.48 8.33 -1.59
C PRO A 62 0.90 8.92 -0.29
N VAL A 63 1.73 9.63 0.50
CA VAL A 63 1.25 10.29 1.72
C VAL A 63 0.26 11.42 1.45
N SER A 64 0.24 11.95 0.23
CA SER A 64 -0.71 12.95 -0.25
C SER A 64 -2.00 12.38 -0.84
N VAL A 65 -2.23 11.08 -0.68
CA VAL A 65 -3.40 10.40 -1.23
C VAL A 65 -4.70 10.98 -0.68
N THR A 66 -5.72 11.03 -1.54
CA THR A 66 -7.09 11.38 -1.12
C THR A 66 -7.87 10.11 -0.76
N GLU A 67 -8.95 10.24 0.01
CA GLU A 67 -9.81 9.11 0.35
C GLU A 67 -10.39 8.46 -0.90
N ASP A 68 -10.83 9.24 -1.88
CA ASP A 68 -11.37 8.72 -3.14
C ASP A 68 -10.35 7.90 -3.94
N ARG A 69 -9.10 8.35 -3.97
CA ARG A 69 -8.03 7.58 -4.64
C ARG A 69 -7.66 6.32 -3.85
N LEU A 70 -7.75 6.37 -2.53
CA LEU A 70 -7.48 5.24 -1.66
C LEU A 70 -8.54 4.14 -1.79
N LEU A 71 -9.81 4.51 -1.66
CA LEU A 71 -10.92 3.56 -1.52
C LEU A 71 -11.69 3.32 -2.82
N GLY A 72 -11.69 4.29 -3.73
CA GLY A 72 -12.47 4.27 -4.95
C GLY A 72 -13.42 5.45 -5.06
N SER A 73 -13.82 5.74 -6.26
CA SER A 73 -14.70 6.88 -6.60
C SER A 73 -15.69 6.49 -7.69
N ILE A 74 -16.67 7.36 -7.92
CA ILE A 74 -17.59 7.17 -9.04
C ILE A 74 -16.90 7.47 -10.36
N ASP A 75 -17.15 6.62 -11.35
CA ASP A 75 -16.79 6.88 -12.74
C ASP A 75 -17.72 7.96 -13.31
N THR A 76 -17.29 9.22 -13.15
CA THR A 76 -18.08 10.38 -13.61
C THR A 76 -18.22 10.42 -15.12
N GLU A 77 -17.22 9.97 -15.87
CA GLU A 77 -17.26 9.94 -17.32
C GLU A 77 -18.32 8.97 -17.82
N LYS A 78 -18.36 7.76 -17.26
CA LYS A 78 -19.37 6.76 -17.61
C LYS A 78 -20.76 7.21 -17.18
N ALA A 79 -20.90 7.81 -16.00
CA ALA A 79 -22.18 8.33 -15.51
C ALA A 79 -22.75 9.40 -16.45
N VAL A 80 -21.92 10.30 -16.97
CA VAL A 80 -22.35 11.34 -17.91
C VAL A 80 -22.72 10.74 -19.26
N LYS A 81 -21.94 9.79 -19.78
CA LYS A 81 -22.17 9.20 -21.11
C LYS A 81 -23.35 8.23 -21.16
N THR A 82 -23.54 7.43 -20.13
CA THR A 82 -24.50 6.32 -20.15
C THR A 82 -25.58 6.42 -19.09
N GLY A 83 -25.48 7.35 -18.16
CA GLY A 83 -26.36 7.43 -16.99
C GLY A 83 -26.13 6.34 -15.94
N GLU A 84 -25.19 5.44 -16.19
CA GLU A 84 -24.87 4.32 -15.30
C GLU A 84 -23.81 4.72 -14.28
N ARG A 85 -24.12 4.52 -13.00
CA ARG A 85 -23.17 4.78 -11.91
C ARG A 85 -22.35 3.53 -11.60
N THR A 86 -21.06 3.61 -11.83
CA THR A 86 -20.11 2.57 -11.47
C THR A 86 -18.98 3.15 -10.62
N LEU A 87 -18.35 2.30 -9.81
CA LEU A 87 -17.24 2.69 -8.97
C LEU A 87 -15.92 2.29 -9.64
N LEU A 88 -14.99 3.26 -9.70
CA LEU A 88 -13.61 3.01 -10.05
C LEU A 88 -12.87 2.44 -8.84
N PRO A 89 -12.00 1.44 -9.02
CA PRO A 89 -11.23 0.87 -7.92
C PRO A 89 -10.24 1.88 -7.37
N GLY A 90 -10.01 1.81 -6.05
CA GLY A 90 -8.98 2.56 -5.37
C GLY A 90 -7.68 1.77 -5.21
N LEU A 91 -6.69 2.39 -4.56
CA LEU A 91 -5.38 1.76 -4.34
C LEU A 91 -5.48 0.50 -3.46
N VAL A 92 -6.40 0.45 -2.50
CA VAL A 92 -6.59 -0.74 -1.67
C VAL A 92 -7.13 -1.93 -2.47
N ASP A 93 -7.94 -1.70 -3.50
CA ASP A 93 -8.36 -2.75 -4.43
C ASP A 93 -7.18 -3.25 -5.26
N GLU A 94 -6.37 -2.33 -5.76
CA GLU A 94 -5.19 -2.66 -6.55
C GLU A 94 -4.16 -3.48 -5.74
N ALA A 95 -4.10 -3.25 -4.41
CA ALA A 95 -3.19 -3.97 -3.51
C ALA A 95 -3.72 -5.34 -3.07
N ASN A 96 -4.95 -5.69 -3.42
CA ASN A 96 -5.55 -6.96 -3.00
C ASN A 96 -4.67 -8.16 -3.39
N GLU A 97 -4.43 -9.03 -2.42
CA GLU A 97 -3.54 -10.19 -2.52
C GLU A 97 -2.07 -9.83 -2.78
N GLY A 98 -1.67 -8.63 -2.43
CA GLY A 98 -0.32 -8.14 -2.64
C GLY A 98 0.21 -7.30 -1.49
N ILE A 99 1.02 -6.33 -1.85
CA ILE A 99 1.72 -5.44 -0.92
C ILE A 99 1.22 -4.01 -1.09
N LEU A 100 0.91 -3.37 0.03
CA LEU A 100 0.72 -1.93 0.11
C LEU A 100 1.95 -1.32 0.79
N TYR A 101 2.73 -0.58 0.00
CA TYR A 101 3.94 0.09 0.47
C TYR A 101 3.66 1.56 0.80
N ILE A 102 4.05 1.99 1.98
CA ILE A 102 3.91 3.39 2.43
C ILE A 102 5.29 3.94 2.80
N ASP A 103 5.77 4.87 2.01
CA ASP A 103 7.00 5.62 2.31
C ASP A 103 6.64 6.80 3.22
N ASP A 104 7.44 7.04 4.27
CA ASP A 104 7.19 8.09 5.26
C ASP A 104 5.79 8.00 5.90
N VAL A 105 5.44 6.82 6.40
CA VAL A 105 4.12 6.52 6.96
C VAL A 105 3.67 7.50 8.05
N ASN A 106 4.62 8.08 8.78
CA ASN A 106 4.36 9.10 9.80
C ASN A 106 3.82 10.43 9.24
N LEU A 107 3.96 10.65 7.94
CA LEU A 107 3.42 11.84 7.25
C LEU A 107 2.02 11.61 6.66
N LEU A 108 1.54 10.38 6.64
CA LEU A 108 0.19 10.05 6.19
C LEU A 108 -0.83 10.61 7.19
N GLN A 109 -1.92 11.19 6.69
CA GLN A 109 -3.01 11.67 7.54
C GLN A 109 -3.55 10.53 8.41
N SER A 110 -3.76 10.81 9.69
CA SER A 110 -4.12 9.79 10.69
C SER A 110 -5.45 9.08 10.38
N ASP A 111 -6.42 9.77 9.84
CA ASP A 111 -7.70 9.19 9.43
C ASP A 111 -7.53 8.21 8.29
N LEU A 112 -6.71 8.53 7.29
CA LEU A 112 -6.43 7.63 6.17
C LEU A 112 -5.63 6.41 6.63
N LEU A 113 -4.66 6.61 7.53
CA LEU A 113 -3.92 5.50 8.12
C LEU A 113 -4.85 4.56 8.90
N SER A 114 -5.77 5.12 9.69
CA SER A 114 -6.76 4.32 10.42
C SER A 114 -7.63 3.48 9.50
N ILE A 115 -8.08 4.05 8.38
CA ILE A 115 -8.84 3.34 7.36
C ILE A 115 -8.04 2.17 6.77
N VAL A 116 -6.78 2.42 6.41
CA VAL A 116 -5.90 1.39 5.86
C VAL A 116 -5.69 0.25 6.84
N LEU A 117 -5.45 0.56 8.12
CA LEU A 117 -5.25 -0.44 9.17
C LEU A 117 -6.52 -1.25 9.43
N ASP A 118 -7.69 -0.62 9.42
CA ASP A 118 -8.97 -1.31 9.57
C ASP A 118 -9.21 -2.30 8.42
N ILE A 119 -8.94 -1.88 7.19
CA ILE A 119 -9.07 -2.76 6.03
C ILE A 119 -8.11 -3.93 6.12
N GLN A 120 -6.86 -3.66 6.46
CA GLN A 120 -5.84 -4.70 6.62
C GLN A 120 -6.24 -5.73 7.69
N GLN A 121 -6.82 -5.27 8.80
CA GLN A 121 -7.26 -6.13 9.88
C GLN A 121 -8.50 -6.95 9.51
N ASN A 122 -9.47 -6.34 8.85
CA ASN A 122 -10.76 -6.96 8.53
C ASN A 122 -10.75 -7.74 7.21
N GLY A 123 -9.85 -7.41 6.30
CA GLY A 123 -9.78 -8.00 4.97
C GLY A 123 -10.93 -7.57 4.04
N SER A 124 -11.69 -6.56 4.44
CA SER A 124 -12.81 -6.01 3.66
C SER A 124 -13.15 -4.60 4.10
N TYR A 125 -13.86 -3.89 3.26
CA TYR A 125 -14.39 -2.56 3.57
C TYR A 125 -15.67 -2.29 2.81
N LYS A 126 -16.46 -1.36 3.34
CA LYS A 126 -17.70 -0.89 2.73
C LYS A 126 -17.46 0.51 2.15
N LEU A 127 -17.76 0.66 0.87
CA LEU A 127 -17.65 1.93 0.18
C LEU A 127 -19.06 2.46 -0.15
N GLU A 128 -19.36 3.67 0.32
CA GLU A 128 -20.60 4.38 0.04
C GLU A 128 -20.29 5.67 -0.70
N ARG A 129 -20.81 5.80 -1.91
CA ARG A 129 -20.67 6.99 -2.76
C ARG A 129 -21.97 7.25 -3.52
N ASP A 130 -22.52 8.46 -3.38
CA ASP A 130 -23.70 8.94 -4.11
C ASP A 130 -24.87 7.93 -4.16
N GLY A 131 -25.19 7.32 -3.04
CA GLY A 131 -26.24 6.33 -2.93
C GLY A 131 -25.87 4.91 -3.37
N LEU A 132 -24.66 4.70 -3.86
CA LEU A 132 -24.12 3.36 -4.07
C LEU A 132 -23.46 2.86 -2.79
N SER A 133 -23.73 1.60 -2.45
CA SER A 133 -23.09 0.92 -1.33
C SER A 133 -22.55 -0.41 -1.82
N VAL A 134 -21.23 -0.59 -1.70
CA VAL A 134 -20.52 -1.78 -2.16
C VAL A 134 -19.62 -2.27 -1.04
N GLU A 135 -19.67 -3.56 -0.75
CA GLU A 135 -18.70 -4.23 0.09
C GLU A 135 -17.64 -4.88 -0.79
N ARG A 136 -16.37 -4.63 -0.47
CA ARG A 136 -15.22 -5.13 -1.21
C ARG A 136 -14.29 -5.88 -0.28
N LYS A 137 -13.73 -6.96 -0.80
CA LYS A 137 -12.65 -7.70 -0.13
C LYS A 137 -11.32 -7.11 -0.58
N SER A 138 -10.45 -6.86 0.38
CA SER A 138 -9.07 -6.46 0.11
C SER A 138 -8.17 -7.00 1.21
N ARG A 139 -7.25 -7.87 0.83
CA ARG A 139 -6.24 -8.45 1.73
C ARG A 139 -4.88 -8.09 1.20
N PHE A 140 -4.12 -7.39 2.00
CA PHE A 140 -2.77 -6.96 1.64
C PHE A 140 -1.87 -6.97 2.87
N THR A 141 -0.58 -7.05 2.60
CA THR A 141 0.46 -6.85 3.61
C THR A 141 0.97 -5.43 3.52
N ILE A 142 1.08 -4.74 4.65
CA ILE A 142 1.63 -3.39 4.70
C ILE A 142 3.13 -3.48 4.93
N LEU A 143 3.90 -2.88 4.03
CA LEU A 143 5.31 -2.59 4.23
C LEU A 143 5.47 -1.07 4.27
N SER A 144 6.08 -0.56 5.32
CA SER A 144 6.26 0.88 5.47
C SER A 144 7.62 1.25 6.02
N VAL A 145 8.05 2.44 5.71
CA VAL A 145 9.26 3.03 6.27
C VAL A 145 8.92 4.36 6.92
N MET A 146 9.66 4.72 7.94
CA MET A 146 9.53 6.02 8.60
C MET A 146 10.88 6.56 9.04
N ASN A 147 10.96 7.88 9.07
CA ASN A 147 12.03 8.62 9.71
C ASN A 147 11.49 9.21 11.01
N PRO A 148 11.96 8.76 12.18
CA PRO A 148 11.43 9.24 13.45
C PRO A 148 11.71 10.71 13.74
N ASP A 149 12.68 11.30 13.04
CA ASP A 149 13.10 12.69 13.21
C ASP A 149 12.45 13.64 12.18
N GLY A 150 11.55 13.11 11.37
CA GLY A 150 10.91 13.83 10.26
C GLY A 150 9.65 14.59 10.62
#